data_cf25a0b141fdd7c92261008b768414d1
#
_entry.id   cf25a0b141fdd7c92261008b768414d1
#
_cell.length_a   1.000
_cell.length_b   1.000
_cell.length_c   1.000
_cell.angle_alpha   90.00
_cell.angle_beta   90.00
_cell.angle_gamma   90.00
#
_symmetry.space_group_name_H-M   'P 1'
#
loop_
_entity.id
_entity.type
_entity.pdbx_description
1 polymer ?
#
loop_
_entity_poly.entity_id
_entity_poly.type
_entity_poly.pdbx_seq_one_letter_code
_entity_poly.pdbx_strand_id
1 'polypeptide(L)'
;MIISQFPLLASIAGGAFAPVFGPGILGPGVVGSVVTPVLVSAFAPAAAPVFAPVLASFVGGEIFNLIKQTGAVAQVVLVILLIFSIMSWSVILTKWSSIKRARAQSGRFLRAFRKAQRLQDVAAVSEQFKPSPLVAVFDNAYDEYRRQGEGNINAVQRAAQIASSEELTRLERRLPMLATTGAVAPFIGLFGTVWGIIDAFNGLGDAGAATLRAVAPGISEALITTAFGLFAAIPAVIFYNQFTHSMREFGARMDDFTMEIMNFIERTTGVTTGVR
;
A
#
# COMPACT_ATOMS: atom_id res chain seq x y z
N MET A 1 29.68 -22.30 -18.35
CA MET A 1 30.58 -23.07 -17.51
C MET A 1 30.92 -22.25 -16.24
N ILE A 2 29.92 -21.73 -15.51
CA ILE A 2 30.09 -20.95 -14.24
C ILE A 2 28.98 -21.29 -13.20
N ILE A 3 28.28 -22.43 -13.30
CA ILE A 3 27.18 -22.79 -12.37
C ILE A 3 27.59 -23.90 -11.37
N SER A 4 28.86 -24.34 -11.35
CA SER A 4 29.29 -25.46 -10.50
C SER A 4 29.92 -25.08 -9.15
N GLN A 5 29.88 -23.81 -8.75
CA GLN A 5 30.56 -23.35 -7.51
C GLN A 5 29.64 -23.01 -6.31
N PHE A 6 28.34 -23.25 -6.40
CA PHE A 6 27.45 -23.00 -5.25
C PHE A 6 26.48 -24.18 -4.97
N PRO A 7 26.96 -25.31 -4.49
CA PRO A 7 26.08 -26.43 -4.11
C PRO A 7 25.23 -26.15 -2.86
N LEU A 8 25.56 -25.13 -2.04
CA LEU A 8 24.84 -24.78 -0.82
C LEU A 8 23.51 -24.09 -1.05
N LEU A 9 23.34 -23.34 -2.15
CA LEU A 9 22.08 -22.65 -2.45
C LEU A 9 21.00 -23.59 -3.00
N ALA A 10 21.39 -24.68 -3.67
CA ALA A 10 20.45 -25.68 -4.18
C ALA A 10 19.88 -26.55 -3.04
N SER A 11 20.63 -26.76 -1.96
CA SER A 11 20.18 -27.55 -0.79
C SER A 11 19.19 -26.78 0.10
N ILE A 12 19.28 -25.44 0.16
CA ILE A 12 18.38 -24.61 0.97
C ILE A 12 17.01 -24.44 0.27
N ALA A 13 16.99 -24.40 -1.05
CA ALA A 13 15.74 -24.27 -1.83
C ALA A 13 14.94 -25.57 -1.94
N GLY A 14 15.61 -26.74 -1.88
CA GLY A 14 14.97 -28.04 -2.05
C GLY A 14 14.44 -28.69 -0.77
N GLY A 15 14.96 -28.33 0.40
CA GLY A 15 14.65 -29.00 1.66
C GLY A 15 13.52 -28.41 2.50
N ALA A 16 13.19 -27.13 2.31
CA ALA A 16 12.23 -26.42 3.16
C ALA A 16 10.79 -26.35 2.61
N PHE A 17 10.56 -26.74 1.36
CA PHE A 17 9.26 -26.59 0.68
C PHE A 17 8.51 -27.91 0.42
N ALA A 18 9.13 -29.06 0.59
CA ALA A 18 8.53 -30.34 0.20
C ALA A 18 7.45 -30.95 1.15
N PRO A 19 7.34 -30.63 2.44
CA PRO A 19 6.35 -31.31 3.29
C PRO A 19 5.01 -30.57 3.49
N VAL A 20 4.80 -29.35 2.94
CA VAL A 20 3.62 -28.54 3.30
C VAL A 20 2.50 -28.54 2.24
N PHE A 21 2.78 -28.91 1.00
CA PHE A 21 1.79 -28.84 -0.08
C PHE A 21 1.69 -30.17 -0.85
N GLY A 22 0.75 -31.02 -0.45
CA GLY A 22 0.28 -32.13 -1.27
C GLY A 22 -0.42 -31.61 -2.54
N PRO A 23 -0.35 -32.33 -3.67
CA PRO A 23 -0.96 -31.91 -4.92
C PRO A 23 -2.48 -31.99 -4.84
N GLY A 24 -3.17 -30.87 -4.68
CA GLY A 24 -4.63 -30.87 -4.84
C GLY A 24 -5.46 -29.84 -4.05
N ILE A 25 -4.90 -28.93 -3.24
CA ILE A 25 -5.72 -28.12 -2.32
C ILE A 25 -5.59 -26.58 -2.53
N LEU A 26 -5.09 -26.10 -3.64
CA LEU A 26 -4.96 -24.65 -3.84
C LEU A 26 -5.85 -24.15 -4.99
N GLY A 27 -7.09 -23.78 -4.66
CA GLY A 27 -7.91 -22.91 -5.51
C GLY A 27 -7.35 -21.48 -5.56
N PRO A 28 -7.61 -20.71 -6.62
CA PRO A 28 -7.02 -19.39 -6.86
C PRO A 28 -7.31 -18.32 -5.79
N GLY A 29 -8.21 -18.59 -4.84
CA GLY A 29 -8.57 -17.67 -3.74
C GLY A 29 -7.72 -17.82 -2.48
N VAL A 30 -7.00 -18.93 -2.30
CA VAL A 30 -6.27 -19.21 -1.05
C VAL A 30 -4.84 -18.67 -1.08
N VAL A 31 -4.28 -18.44 -2.26
CA VAL A 31 -2.91 -17.95 -2.44
C VAL A 31 -2.73 -16.53 -1.87
N GLY A 32 -3.74 -15.67 -1.94
CA GLY A 32 -3.67 -14.29 -1.46
C GLY A 32 -3.77 -14.13 0.07
N SER A 33 -4.45 -15.05 0.76
CA SER A 33 -4.73 -14.87 2.20
C SER A 33 -3.67 -15.48 3.12
N VAL A 34 -2.94 -16.49 2.65
CA VAL A 34 -1.97 -17.23 3.48
C VAL A 34 -0.53 -16.91 3.10
N VAL A 35 -0.25 -16.65 1.81
CA VAL A 35 1.12 -16.45 1.33
C VAL A 35 1.69 -15.08 1.75
N THR A 36 0.87 -14.03 1.82
CA THR A 36 1.34 -12.70 2.21
C THR A 36 1.77 -12.58 3.69
N PRO A 37 1.02 -13.07 4.70
CA PRO A 37 1.49 -13.01 6.08
C PRO A 37 2.67 -13.95 6.35
N VAL A 38 2.72 -15.11 5.68
CA VAL A 38 3.82 -16.08 5.83
C VAL A 38 5.10 -15.57 5.19
N LEU A 39 5.04 -14.95 4.01
CA LEU A 39 6.21 -14.33 3.38
C LEU A 39 6.72 -13.12 4.18
N VAL A 40 5.83 -12.28 4.72
CA VAL A 40 6.25 -11.14 5.53
C VAL A 40 6.86 -11.60 6.86
N SER A 41 6.31 -12.62 7.51
CA SER A 41 6.87 -13.14 8.76
C SER A 41 8.15 -13.97 8.58
N ALA A 42 8.30 -14.64 7.44
CA ALA A 42 9.50 -15.42 7.13
C ALA A 42 10.65 -14.54 6.57
N PHE A 43 10.31 -13.46 5.83
CA PHE A 43 11.31 -12.57 5.23
C PHE A 43 11.88 -11.53 6.22
N ALA A 44 11.10 -11.12 7.23
CA ALA A 44 11.55 -10.13 8.21
C ALA A 44 12.81 -10.55 9.00
N PRO A 45 12.90 -11.76 9.56
CA PRO A 45 14.12 -12.18 10.28
C PRO A 45 15.28 -12.55 9.35
N ALA A 46 15.01 -13.05 8.13
CA ALA A 46 16.05 -13.43 7.17
C ALA A 46 16.63 -12.24 6.40
N ALA A 47 15.86 -11.19 6.20
CA ALA A 47 16.31 -9.98 5.51
C ALA A 47 17.08 -9.02 6.44
N ALA A 48 16.83 -9.06 7.74
CA ALA A 48 17.49 -8.19 8.71
C ALA A 48 19.03 -8.23 8.65
N PRO A 49 19.71 -9.41 8.59
CA PRO A 49 21.17 -9.45 8.53
C PRO A 49 21.76 -8.97 7.20
N VAL A 50 20.99 -9.00 6.11
CA VAL A 50 21.42 -8.52 4.80
C VAL A 50 21.15 -7.03 4.65
N PHE A 51 20.01 -6.54 5.15
CA PHE A 51 19.63 -5.13 5.06
C PHE A 51 20.28 -4.25 6.14
N ALA A 52 20.60 -4.79 7.32
CA ALA A 52 21.22 -4.03 8.39
C ALA A 52 22.58 -3.43 8.00
N PRO A 53 23.53 -4.15 7.39
CA PRO A 53 24.81 -3.54 6.95
C PRO A 53 24.61 -2.56 5.79
N VAL A 54 23.65 -2.81 4.89
CA VAL A 54 23.29 -1.88 3.82
C VAL A 54 22.70 -0.60 4.40
N LEU A 55 21.78 -0.71 5.36
CA LEU A 55 21.22 0.45 6.07
C LEU A 55 22.25 1.16 6.94
N ALA A 56 23.17 0.44 7.58
CA ALA A 56 24.26 1.04 8.36
C ALA A 56 25.23 1.79 7.46
N SER A 57 25.53 1.30 6.27
CA SER A 57 26.32 2.04 5.27
C SER A 57 25.55 3.26 4.73
N PHE A 58 24.23 3.18 4.64
CA PHE A 58 23.37 4.31 4.30
C PHE A 58 23.34 5.39 5.38
N VAL A 59 23.44 5.03 6.65
CA VAL A 59 23.42 5.95 7.81
C VAL A 59 24.83 6.41 8.20
N GLY A 60 25.84 5.58 7.92
CA GLY A 60 27.24 5.91 8.23
C GLY A 60 27.81 6.90 7.22
N GLY A 61 28.05 8.14 7.61
CA GLY A 61 28.53 9.33 6.88
C GLY A 61 29.30 9.21 5.56
N GLU A 62 29.66 8.02 5.10
CA GLU A 62 30.33 7.79 3.81
C GLU A 62 29.43 8.17 2.63
N ILE A 63 28.14 7.82 2.68
CA ILE A 63 27.18 8.18 1.62
C ILE A 63 26.95 9.69 1.60
N PHE A 64 26.93 10.33 2.77
CA PHE A 64 26.81 11.78 2.84
C PHE A 64 28.02 12.50 2.23
N ASN A 65 29.22 11.94 2.40
CA ASN A 65 30.43 12.46 1.77
C ASN A 65 30.44 12.22 0.26
N LEU A 66 29.95 11.05 -0.20
CA LEU A 66 29.77 10.77 -1.62
C LEU A 66 28.75 11.73 -2.25
N ILE A 67 27.61 11.97 -1.61
CA ILE A 67 26.60 12.93 -2.07
C ILE A 67 27.18 14.35 -2.20
N LYS A 68 28.07 14.77 -1.32
CA LYS A 68 28.71 16.10 -1.41
C LYS A 68 29.70 16.24 -2.57
N GLN A 69 30.31 15.15 -3.01
CA GLN A 69 31.28 15.14 -4.11
C GLN A 69 30.61 14.92 -5.47
N THR A 70 29.34 14.52 -5.47
CA THR A 70 28.53 14.25 -6.66
C THR A 70 28.23 15.53 -7.44
N GLY A 71 28.19 15.45 -8.76
CA GLY A 71 27.82 16.58 -9.64
C GLY A 71 26.47 17.22 -9.29
N ALA A 72 26.30 18.51 -9.57
CA ALA A 72 25.13 19.29 -9.19
C ALA A 72 23.78 18.67 -9.63
N VAL A 73 23.73 18.07 -10.83
CA VAL A 73 22.50 17.43 -11.35
C VAL A 73 22.14 16.17 -10.55
N ALA A 74 23.13 15.34 -10.22
CA ALA A 74 22.91 14.15 -9.43
C ALA A 74 22.45 14.49 -7.99
N GLN A 75 22.97 15.59 -7.41
CA GLN A 75 22.49 16.09 -6.12
C GLN A 75 21.01 16.49 -6.18
N VAL A 76 20.58 17.21 -7.21
CA VAL A 76 19.17 17.58 -7.41
C VAL A 76 18.30 16.33 -7.54
N VAL A 77 18.72 15.34 -8.32
CA VAL A 77 18.02 14.06 -8.46
C VAL A 77 17.87 13.37 -7.10
N LEU A 78 18.94 13.27 -6.31
CA LEU A 78 18.89 12.65 -4.98
C LEU A 78 17.95 13.39 -4.01
N VAL A 79 17.93 14.73 -4.04
CA VAL A 79 17.00 15.54 -3.23
C VAL A 79 15.54 15.26 -3.62
N ILE A 80 15.24 15.20 -4.92
CA ILE A 80 13.89 14.87 -5.40
C ILE A 80 13.48 13.47 -4.94
N LEU A 81 14.35 12.48 -5.07
CA LEU A 81 14.08 11.10 -4.63
C LEU A 81 13.90 11.02 -3.10
N LEU A 82 14.66 11.78 -2.33
CA LEU A 82 14.52 11.90 -0.88
C LEU A 82 13.13 12.46 -0.51
N ILE A 83 12.69 13.52 -1.19
CA ILE A 83 11.36 14.10 -0.98
C ILE A 83 10.28 13.05 -1.29
N PHE A 84 10.37 12.35 -2.41
CA PHE A 84 9.43 11.29 -2.77
C PHE A 84 9.41 10.15 -1.75
N SER A 85 10.57 9.76 -1.22
CA SER A 85 10.69 8.75 -0.18
C SER A 85 9.99 9.20 1.11
N ILE A 86 10.28 10.40 1.61
CA ILE A 86 9.65 10.95 2.83
C ILE A 86 8.12 11.05 2.66
N MET A 87 7.65 11.56 1.52
CA MET A 87 6.22 11.66 1.21
C MET A 87 5.56 10.29 1.20
N SER A 88 6.18 9.30 0.57
CA SER A 88 5.66 7.92 0.53
C SER A 88 5.55 7.31 1.91
N TRP A 89 6.60 7.39 2.73
CA TRP A 89 6.57 6.88 4.10
C TRP A 89 5.52 7.57 4.97
N SER A 90 5.35 8.89 4.81
CA SER A 90 4.29 9.64 5.50
C SER A 90 2.90 9.10 5.16
N VAL A 91 2.63 8.87 3.86
CA VAL A 91 1.35 8.29 3.42
C VAL A 91 1.19 6.85 3.92
N ILE A 92 2.23 6.03 3.81
CA ILE A 92 2.22 4.63 4.24
C ILE A 92 1.84 4.53 5.73
N LEU A 93 2.55 5.22 6.60
CA LEU A 93 2.34 5.15 8.05
C LEU A 93 0.94 5.65 8.45
N THR A 94 0.51 6.78 7.86
CA THR A 94 -0.81 7.35 8.14
C THR A 94 -1.92 6.40 7.68
N LYS A 95 -1.83 5.86 6.47
CA LYS A 95 -2.83 4.95 5.91
C LYS A 95 -2.87 3.61 6.62
N TRP A 96 -1.72 3.05 6.94
CA TRP A 96 -1.64 1.79 7.68
C TRP A 96 -2.42 1.88 9.00
N SER A 97 -2.15 2.92 9.80
CA SER A 97 -2.84 3.10 11.08
C SER A 97 -4.34 3.36 10.90
N SER A 98 -4.72 4.16 9.89
CA SER A 98 -6.12 4.48 9.58
C SER A 98 -6.91 3.23 9.16
N ILE A 99 -6.38 2.44 8.24
CA ILE A 99 -7.00 1.20 7.76
C ILE A 99 -7.16 0.18 8.90
N LYS A 100 -6.14 0.05 9.75
CA LYS A 100 -6.17 -0.86 10.90
C LYS A 100 -7.28 -0.48 11.89
N ARG A 101 -7.41 0.82 12.19
CA ARG A 101 -8.48 1.35 13.06
C ARG A 101 -9.86 1.18 12.42
N ALA A 102 -10.01 1.56 11.14
CA ALA A 102 -11.26 1.43 10.41
C ALA A 102 -11.76 -0.03 10.39
N ARG A 103 -10.87 -1.00 10.10
CA ARG A 103 -11.19 -2.43 10.09
C ARG A 103 -11.65 -2.93 11.47
N ALA A 104 -10.93 -2.55 12.54
CA ALA A 104 -11.27 -2.95 13.90
C ALA A 104 -12.64 -2.38 14.34
N GLN A 105 -12.90 -1.10 14.05
CA GLN A 105 -14.15 -0.44 14.41
C GLN A 105 -15.34 -0.93 13.57
N SER A 106 -15.13 -1.18 12.27
CA SER A 106 -16.16 -1.76 11.40
C SER A 106 -16.62 -3.15 11.89
N GLY A 107 -15.68 -3.99 12.33
CA GLY A 107 -16.04 -5.29 12.90
C GLY A 107 -16.80 -5.19 14.24
N ARG A 108 -16.50 -4.17 15.05
CA ARG A 108 -17.24 -3.91 16.30
C ARG A 108 -18.65 -3.39 16.01
N PHE A 109 -18.75 -2.42 15.11
CA PHE A 109 -20.02 -1.83 14.71
C PHE A 109 -20.97 -2.84 14.10
N LEU A 110 -20.49 -3.68 13.18
CA LEU A 110 -21.30 -4.72 12.55
C LEU A 110 -21.88 -5.71 13.59
N ARG A 111 -21.08 -6.08 14.60
CA ARG A 111 -21.60 -6.91 15.70
C ARG A 111 -22.66 -6.20 16.54
N ALA A 112 -22.52 -4.91 16.78
CA ALA A 112 -23.52 -4.11 17.49
C ALA A 112 -24.82 -4.00 16.67
N PHE A 113 -24.71 -3.72 15.36
CA PHE A 113 -25.82 -3.65 14.43
C PHE A 113 -26.64 -4.96 14.40
N ARG A 114 -25.97 -6.10 14.27
CA ARG A 114 -26.64 -7.41 14.21
C ARG A 114 -27.32 -7.83 15.52
N LYS A 115 -26.94 -7.24 16.65
CA LYS A 115 -27.57 -7.51 17.95
C LYS A 115 -28.74 -6.57 18.25
N ALA A 116 -28.84 -5.46 17.55
CA ALA A 116 -29.85 -4.45 17.79
C ALA A 116 -31.23 -4.94 17.30
N GLN A 117 -32.27 -4.52 18.00
CA GLN A 117 -33.67 -4.78 17.60
C GLN A 117 -34.30 -3.58 16.89
N ARG A 118 -33.74 -2.38 17.06
CA ARG A 118 -34.24 -1.13 16.46
C ARG A 118 -33.09 -0.32 15.89
N LEU A 119 -33.32 0.34 14.76
CA LEU A 119 -32.33 1.24 14.14
C LEU A 119 -31.95 2.40 15.05
N GLN A 120 -32.89 2.88 15.88
CA GLN A 120 -32.64 3.95 16.85
C GLN A 120 -31.58 3.59 17.88
N ASP A 121 -31.56 2.32 18.33
CA ASP A 121 -30.58 1.83 19.31
C ASP A 121 -29.18 1.81 18.71
N VAL A 122 -29.07 1.48 17.40
CA VAL A 122 -27.81 1.54 16.67
C VAL A 122 -27.34 2.98 16.49
N ALA A 123 -28.25 3.89 16.11
CA ALA A 123 -27.94 5.31 15.93
C ALA A 123 -27.42 5.96 17.22
N ALA A 124 -27.96 5.57 18.38
CA ALA A 124 -27.51 6.10 19.67
C ALA A 124 -26.06 5.75 20.03
N VAL A 125 -25.52 4.67 19.45
CA VAL A 125 -24.16 4.17 19.73
C VAL A 125 -23.21 4.29 18.56
N SER A 126 -23.68 4.67 17.36
CA SER A 126 -22.91 4.70 16.12
C SER A 126 -21.63 5.54 16.23
N GLU A 127 -21.72 6.71 16.89
CA GLU A 127 -20.60 7.64 17.11
C GLU A 127 -19.38 7.00 17.79
N GLN A 128 -19.60 6.01 18.68
CA GLN A 128 -18.51 5.34 19.41
C GLN A 128 -17.61 4.48 18.51
N PHE A 129 -18.09 4.14 17.32
CA PHE A 129 -17.37 3.30 16.36
C PHE A 129 -16.66 4.09 15.25
N LYS A 130 -16.63 5.41 15.30
CA LYS A 130 -15.79 6.21 14.40
C LYS A 130 -14.31 5.91 14.65
N PRO A 131 -13.48 5.81 13.64
CA PRO A 131 -13.70 6.11 12.22
C PRO A 131 -14.03 4.85 11.37
N SER A 132 -15.21 4.26 11.57
CA SER A 132 -15.66 3.15 10.73
C SER A 132 -16.39 3.68 9.49
N PRO A 133 -16.05 3.26 8.25
CA PRO A 133 -16.81 3.62 7.06
C PRO A 133 -18.26 3.10 7.09
N LEU A 134 -18.51 1.96 7.75
CA LEU A 134 -19.87 1.43 7.91
C LEU A 134 -20.77 2.35 8.73
N VAL A 135 -20.21 3.10 9.68
CA VAL A 135 -20.97 4.09 10.46
C VAL A 135 -21.46 5.22 9.58
N ALA A 136 -20.61 5.73 8.67
CA ALA A 136 -21.04 6.78 7.75
C ALA A 136 -22.14 6.32 6.79
N VAL A 137 -22.06 5.08 6.28
CA VAL A 137 -23.11 4.48 5.46
C VAL A 137 -24.41 4.34 6.25
N PHE A 138 -24.33 3.87 7.50
CA PHE A 138 -25.49 3.73 8.37
C PHE A 138 -26.12 5.09 8.70
N ASP A 139 -25.34 6.07 9.10
CA ASP A 139 -25.86 7.39 9.51
C ASP A 139 -26.61 8.06 8.35
N ASN A 140 -26.06 8.04 7.13
CA ASN A 140 -26.74 8.59 5.94
C ASN A 140 -28.04 7.82 5.59
N ALA A 141 -27.99 6.49 5.67
CA ALA A 141 -29.17 5.65 5.43
C ALA A 141 -30.27 5.90 6.48
N TYR A 142 -29.88 6.03 7.75
CA TYR A 142 -30.80 6.26 8.86
C TYR A 142 -31.40 7.66 8.81
N ASP A 143 -30.63 8.69 8.45
CA ASP A 143 -31.13 10.05 8.29
C ASP A 143 -32.17 10.12 7.16
N GLU A 144 -31.94 9.44 6.04
CA GLU A 144 -32.90 9.36 4.95
C GLU A 144 -34.16 8.57 5.33
N TYR A 145 -34.01 7.48 6.06
CA TYR A 145 -35.11 6.71 6.60
C TYR A 145 -36.02 7.58 7.53
N ARG A 146 -35.40 8.43 8.36
CA ARG A 146 -36.14 9.35 9.24
C ARG A 146 -36.87 10.46 8.47
N ARG A 147 -36.29 10.93 7.35
CA ARG A 147 -36.89 12.02 6.53
C ARG A 147 -38.10 11.55 5.75
N GLN A 148 -38.04 10.37 5.19
CA GLN A 148 -39.07 9.90 4.25
C GLN A 148 -40.12 9.01 4.91
N GLY A 149 -39.92 8.58 6.16
CA GLY A 149 -40.77 7.59 6.81
C GLY A 149 -40.65 6.21 6.14
N GLU A 150 -41.57 5.31 6.51
CA GLU A 150 -41.48 3.88 6.16
C GLU A 150 -41.73 3.54 4.68
N GLY A 151 -42.02 4.54 3.84
CA GLY A 151 -42.57 4.29 2.48
C GLY A 151 -41.56 4.23 1.34
N ASN A 152 -40.31 4.66 1.51
CA ASN A 152 -39.39 4.79 0.37
C ASN A 152 -38.01 4.13 0.58
N ILE A 153 -38.00 2.80 0.64
CA ILE A 153 -36.79 1.98 0.81
C ILE A 153 -35.75 2.28 -0.26
N ASN A 154 -36.18 2.54 -1.51
CA ASN A 154 -35.30 2.86 -2.62
C ASN A 154 -34.51 4.17 -2.40
N ALA A 155 -35.08 5.16 -1.69
CA ALA A 155 -34.36 6.39 -1.35
C ALA A 155 -33.28 6.12 -0.31
N VAL A 156 -33.57 5.32 0.70
CA VAL A 156 -32.61 4.90 1.73
C VAL A 156 -31.44 4.12 1.09
N GLN A 157 -31.76 3.21 0.17
CA GLN A 157 -30.72 2.46 -0.55
C GLN A 157 -29.82 3.39 -1.35
N ARG A 158 -30.39 4.35 -2.08
CA ARG A 158 -29.57 5.34 -2.83
C ARG A 158 -28.70 6.17 -1.89
N ALA A 159 -29.22 6.63 -0.74
CA ALA A 159 -28.47 7.38 0.25
C ALA A 159 -27.29 6.56 0.80
N ALA A 160 -27.51 5.28 1.13
CA ALA A 160 -26.45 4.37 1.56
C ALA A 160 -25.38 4.14 0.49
N GLN A 161 -25.77 3.98 -0.78
CA GLN A 161 -24.83 3.81 -1.90
C GLN A 161 -24.00 5.06 -2.16
N ILE A 162 -24.60 6.25 -2.09
CA ILE A 162 -23.88 7.52 -2.20
C ILE A 162 -22.86 7.64 -1.07
N ALA A 163 -23.26 7.39 0.16
CA ALA A 163 -22.37 7.42 1.32
C ALA A 163 -21.23 6.40 1.20
N SER A 164 -21.50 5.19 0.70
CA SER A 164 -20.47 4.17 0.41
C SER A 164 -19.44 4.66 -0.59
N SER A 165 -19.89 5.27 -1.68
CA SER A 165 -19.01 5.85 -2.72
C SER A 165 -18.15 7.00 -2.18
N GLU A 166 -18.74 7.89 -1.39
CA GLU A 166 -18.03 9.02 -0.76
C GLU A 166 -16.96 8.53 0.22
N GLU A 167 -17.31 7.58 1.09
CA GLU A 167 -16.36 7.01 2.05
C GLU A 167 -15.23 6.25 1.34
N LEU A 168 -15.52 5.52 0.25
CA LEU A 168 -14.49 4.85 -0.54
C LEU A 168 -13.53 5.87 -1.15
N THR A 169 -14.06 6.95 -1.76
CA THR A 169 -13.26 8.04 -2.30
C THR A 169 -12.38 8.70 -1.23
N ARG A 170 -12.92 8.89 -0.03
CA ARG A 170 -12.18 9.42 1.12
C ARG A 170 -11.08 8.48 1.57
N LEU A 171 -11.34 7.18 1.59
CA LEU A 171 -10.36 6.16 1.93
C LEU A 171 -9.26 6.02 0.87
N GLU A 172 -9.54 6.25 -0.41
CA GLU A 172 -8.56 6.21 -1.51
C GLU A 172 -7.69 7.46 -1.59
N ARG A 173 -8.09 8.54 -0.95
CA ARG A 173 -7.35 9.80 -0.95
C ARG A 173 -5.89 9.59 -0.57
N ARG A 174 -4.96 10.17 -1.35
CA ARG A 174 -3.50 10.07 -1.25
C ARG A 174 -2.89 8.75 -1.76
N LEU A 175 -3.67 7.74 -2.14
CA LEU A 175 -3.10 6.54 -2.79
C LEU A 175 -2.45 6.85 -4.15
N PRO A 176 -3.00 7.77 -4.99
CA PRO A 176 -2.36 8.14 -6.23
C PRO A 176 -0.90 8.63 -6.07
N MET A 177 -0.56 9.25 -4.93
CA MET A 177 0.83 9.66 -4.66
C MET A 177 1.79 8.46 -4.58
N LEU A 178 1.37 7.37 -3.96
CA LEU A 178 2.19 6.14 -3.91
C LEU A 178 2.34 5.52 -5.29
N ALA A 179 1.26 5.50 -6.09
CA ALA A 179 1.30 5.03 -7.46
C ALA A 179 2.29 5.85 -8.30
N THR A 180 2.20 7.19 -8.20
CA THR A 180 3.10 8.10 -8.92
C THR A 180 4.55 7.91 -8.48
N THR A 181 4.82 7.85 -7.17
CA THR A 181 6.19 7.61 -6.67
C THR A 181 6.72 6.29 -7.18
N GLY A 182 5.94 5.21 -7.09
CA GLY A 182 6.35 3.89 -7.56
C GLY A 182 6.65 3.83 -9.06
N ALA A 183 5.87 4.58 -9.87
CA ALA A 183 6.06 4.62 -11.31
C ALA A 183 7.21 5.55 -11.74
N VAL A 184 7.37 6.71 -11.10
CA VAL A 184 8.25 7.79 -11.58
C VAL A 184 9.65 7.73 -10.95
N ALA A 185 9.77 7.32 -9.67
CA ALA A 185 11.06 7.34 -8.98
C ALA A 185 12.16 6.51 -9.66
N PRO A 186 11.91 5.32 -10.25
CA PRO A 186 12.93 4.58 -10.98
C PRO A 186 13.46 5.34 -12.21
N PHE A 187 12.57 6.05 -12.92
CA PHE A 187 12.97 6.83 -14.10
C PHE A 187 13.77 8.07 -13.72
N ILE A 188 13.45 8.71 -12.58
CA ILE A 188 14.25 9.81 -12.05
C ILE A 188 15.64 9.30 -11.67
N GLY A 189 15.73 8.12 -11.02
CA GLY A 189 17.02 7.48 -10.73
C GLY A 189 17.82 7.14 -11.99
N LEU A 190 17.17 6.60 -13.01
CA LEU A 190 17.79 6.29 -14.31
C LEU A 190 18.28 7.57 -15.00
N PHE A 191 17.49 8.65 -14.97
CA PHE A 191 17.94 9.95 -15.49
C PHE A 191 19.23 10.40 -14.80
N GLY A 192 19.32 10.24 -13.47
CA GLY A 192 20.54 10.55 -12.70
C GLY A 192 21.75 9.72 -13.17
N THR A 193 21.59 8.43 -13.50
CA THR A 193 22.69 7.63 -14.02
C THR A 193 23.12 8.07 -15.41
N VAL A 194 22.18 8.30 -16.32
CA VAL A 194 22.53 8.76 -17.67
C VAL A 194 23.31 10.06 -17.63
N TRP A 195 22.82 11.02 -16.84
CA TRP A 195 23.50 12.31 -16.69
C TRP A 195 24.88 12.18 -16.04
N GLY A 196 25.00 11.41 -14.95
CA GLY A 196 26.28 11.21 -14.25
C GLY A 196 27.33 10.50 -15.12
N ILE A 197 26.92 9.57 -15.98
CA ILE A 197 27.84 8.95 -16.95
C ILE A 197 28.29 9.96 -18.00
N ILE A 198 27.38 10.79 -18.53
CA ILE A 198 27.73 11.85 -19.49
C ILE A 198 28.76 12.81 -18.85
N ASP A 199 28.53 13.22 -17.62
CA ASP A 199 29.41 14.15 -16.90
C ASP A 199 30.79 13.54 -16.66
N ALA A 200 30.85 12.24 -16.26
CA ALA A 200 32.09 11.51 -16.09
C ALA A 200 32.92 11.43 -17.39
N PHE A 201 32.28 11.23 -18.54
CA PHE A 201 32.97 11.18 -19.83
C PHE A 201 33.38 12.58 -20.33
N ASN A 202 32.62 13.62 -20.07
CA ASN A 202 33.02 15.00 -20.40
C ASN A 202 34.31 15.39 -19.67
N GLY A 203 34.41 15.05 -18.36
CA GLY A 203 35.62 15.30 -17.58
C GLY A 203 36.86 14.54 -18.10
N LEU A 204 36.69 13.43 -18.83
CA LEU A 204 37.79 12.70 -19.45
C LEU A 204 38.39 13.43 -20.65
N GLY A 205 37.54 14.12 -21.42
CA GLY A 205 37.99 14.92 -22.57
C GLY A 205 38.94 16.05 -22.20
N ASP A 206 38.73 16.67 -21.05
CA ASP A 206 39.50 17.80 -20.56
C ASP A 206 40.87 17.39 -19.94
N ALA A 207 40.99 16.17 -19.43
CA ALA A 207 42.13 15.72 -18.63
C ALA A 207 43.34 15.20 -19.44
N GLY A 208 43.26 15.07 -20.74
CA GLY A 208 44.39 14.67 -21.65
C GLY A 208 44.99 13.28 -21.44
N ALA A 209 44.60 12.55 -20.40
CA ALA A 209 44.99 11.19 -20.09
C ALA A 209 43.76 10.29 -19.85
N ALA A 210 43.30 9.60 -20.88
CA ALA A 210 42.16 8.69 -20.87
C ALA A 210 42.45 7.46 -19.99
N THR A 211 42.27 7.56 -18.67
CA THR A 211 42.37 6.40 -17.79
C THR A 211 41.02 6.06 -17.17
N LEU A 212 40.69 4.76 -17.09
CA LEU A 212 39.49 4.25 -16.45
C LEU A 212 39.37 4.73 -15.01
N ARG A 213 40.49 5.00 -14.34
CA ARG A 213 40.53 5.54 -12.96
C ARG A 213 39.91 6.93 -12.86
N ALA A 214 39.95 7.73 -13.93
CA ALA A 214 39.38 9.09 -13.92
C ALA A 214 37.84 9.08 -13.97
N VAL A 215 37.22 8.13 -14.67
CA VAL A 215 35.75 8.06 -14.82
C VAL A 215 35.07 7.17 -13.78
N ALA A 216 35.80 6.27 -13.13
CA ALA A 216 35.24 5.31 -12.18
C ALA A 216 34.45 5.95 -11.03
N PRO A 217 34.88 7.05 -10.39
CA PRO A 217 34.10 7.72 -9.36
C PRO A 217 32.75 8.22 -9.87
N GLY A 218 32.72 8.94 -11.00
CA GLY A 218 31.49 9.49 -11.58
C GLY A 218 30.47 8.40 -12.00
N ILE A 219 30.96 7.26 -12.53
CA ILE A 219 30.10 6.11 -12.84
C ILE A 219 29.54 5.52 -11.54
N SER A 220 30.35 5.38 -10.50
CA SER A 220 29.88 4.87 -9.20
C SER A 220 28.82 5.75 -8.60
N GLU A 221 29.00 7.05 -8.62
CA GLU A 221 28.01 8.04 -8.16
C GLU A 221 26.71 7.99 -8.96
N ALA A 222 26.83 7.86 -10.27
CA ALA A 222 25.68 7.69 -11.14
C ALA A 222 24.83 6.47 -10.75
N LEU A 223 25.43 5.32 -10.52
CA LEU A 223 24.73 4.08 -10.12
C LEU A 223 24.00 4.23 -8.78
N ILE A 224 24.51 5.06 -7.85
CA ILE A 224 23.85 5.35 -6.58
C ILE A 224 22.49 6.00 -6.81
N THR A 225 22.36 6.91 -7.77
CA THR A 225 21.07 7.60 -8.03
C THR A 225 19.98 6.60 -8.45
N THR A 226 20.30 5.60 -9.27
CA THR A 226 19.32 4.54 -9.62
C THR A 226 18.98 3.67 -8.42
N ALA A 227 19.95 3.32 -7.57
CA ALA A 227 19.68 2.57 -6.35
C ALA A 227 18.71 3.32 -5.42
N PHE A 228 18.86 4.63 -5.24
CA PHE A 228 17.92 5.47 -4.48
C PHE A 228 16.53 5.55 -5.14
N GLY A 229 16.47 5.64 -6.48
CA GLY A 229 15.21 5.59 -7.22
C GLY A 229 14.41 4.31 -6.96
N LEU A 230 15.08 3.17 -7.01
CA LEU A 230 14.48 1.87 -6.69
C LEU A 230 14.11 1.75 -5.21
N PHE A 231 14.95 2.25 -4.31
CA PHE A 231 14.69 2.24 -2.87
C PHE A 231 13.43 3.03 -2.50
N ALA A 232 13.17 4.15 -3.18
CA ALA A 232 11.95 4.94 -2.99
C ALA A 232 10.73 4.27 -3.62
N ALA A 233 10.89 3.64 -4.80
CA ALA A 233 9.79 3.08 -5.59
C ALA A 233 9.25 1.78 -5.01
N ILE A 234 10.11 0.86 -4.58
CA ILE A 234 9.70 -0.50 -4.17
C ILE A 234 8.68 -0.46 -3.02
N PRO A 235 8.93 0.24 -1.89
CA PRO A 235 7.93 0.34 -0.83
C PRO A 235 6.63 1.01 -1.31
N ALA A 236 6.74 2.06 -2.13
CA ALA A 236 5.57 2.77 -2.63
C ALA A 236 4.63 1.86 -3.42
N VAL A 237 5.17 1.01 -4.33
CA VAL A 237 4.39 0.04 -5.12
C VAL A 237 3.78 -1.03 -4.24
N ILE A 238 4.55 -1.61 -3.31
CA ILE A 238 4.07 -2.67 -2.42
C ILE A 238 2.88 -2.16 -1.60
N PHE A 239 3.02 -1.01 -0.94
CA PHE A 239 1.96 -0.46 -0.10
C PHE A 239 0.77 0.08 -0.90
N TYR A 240 1.01 0.63 -2.10
CA TYR A 240 -0.07 0.99 -3.00
C TYR A 240 -0.97 -0.21 -3.32
N ASN A 241 -0.39 -1.33 -3.73
CA ASN A 241 -1.13 -2.54 -4.05
C ASN A 241 -1.87 -3.09 -2.82
N GLN A 242 -1.22 -3.11 -1.66
CA GLN A 242 -1.82 -3.57 -0.41
C GLN A 242 -3.00 -2.69 0.03
N PHE A 243 -2.87 -1.37 -0.09
CA PHE A 243 -3.95 -0.45 0.26
C PHE A 243 -5.10 -0.52 -0.75
N THR A 244 -4.81 -0.60 -2.05
CA THR A 244 -5.84 -0.77 -3.10
C THR A 244 -6.65 -2.04 -2.86
N HIS A 245 -6.01 -3.15 -2.49
CA HIS A 245 -6.72 -4.37 -2.11
C HIS A 245 -7.63 -4.14 -0.89
N SER A 246 -7.13 -3.45 0.14
CA SER A 246 -7.93 -3.11 1.32
C SER A 246 -9.12 -2.20 1.00
N MET A 247 -8.99 -1.27 0.04
CA MET A 247 -10.10 -0.41 -0.39
C MET A 247 -11.20 -1.22 -1.07
N ARG A 248 -10.84 -2.16 -1.95
CA ARG A 248 -11.82 -3.06 -2.58
C ARG A 248 -12.57 -3.90 -1.53
N GLU A 249 -11.86 -4.40 -0.52
CA GLU A 249 -12.48 -5.12 0.60
C GLU A 249 -13.46 -4.24 1.40
N PHE A 250 -13.10 -2.98 1.65
CA PHE A 250 -14.02 -2.04 2.31
C PHE A 250 -15.24 -1.73 1.44
N GLY A 251 -15.07 -1.52 0.13
CA GLY A 251 -16.17 -1.32 -0.81
C GLY A 251 -17.17 -2.48 -0.74
N ALA A 252 -16.72 -3.71 -0.94
CA ALA A 252 -17.58 -4.89 -0.86
C ALA A 252 -18.30 -5.00 0.51
N ARG A 253 -17.60 -4.72 1.61
CA ARG A 253 -18.22 -4.74 2.95
C ARG A 253 -19.28 -3.66 3.14
N MET A 254 -19.11 -2.47 2.56
CA MET A 254 -20.12 -1.42 2.60
C MET A 254 -21.34 -1.77 1.77
N ASP A 255 -21.14 -2.41 0.62
CA ASP A 255 -22.24 -2.89 -0.22
C ASP A 255 -23.04 -4.02 0.48
N ASP A 256 -22.36 -5.02 1.05
CA ASP A 256 -23.00 -6.07 1.86
C ASP A 256 -23.78 -5.46 3.04
N PHE A 257 -23.18 -4.48 3.71
CA PHE A 257 -23.81 -3.81 4.86
C PHE A 257 -25.03 -2.98 4.44
N THR A 258 -25.00 -2.35 3.27
CA THR A 258 -26.17 -1.66 2.69
C THR A 258 -27.33 -2.63 2.52
N MET A 259 -27.07 -3.84 2.01
CA MET A 259 -28.10 -4.88 1.92
C MET A 259 -28.61 -5.35 3.29
N GLU A 260 -27.72 -5.46 4.30
CA GLU A 260 -28.14 -5.79 5.67
C GLU A 260 -29.06 -4.70 6.26
N ILE A 261 -28.78 -3.41 5.99
CA ILE A 261 -29.67 -2.30 6.40
C ILE A 261 -31.06 -2.43 5.74
N MET A 262 -31.09 -2.69 4.42
CA MET A 262 -32.34 -2.85 3.68
C MET A 262 -33.17 -4.00 4.23
N ASN A 263 -32.57 -5.16 4.41
CA ASN A 263 -33.23 -6.33 5.01
C ASN A 263 -33.74 -6.06 6.43
N PHE A 264 -33.00 -5.26 7.21
CA PHE A 264 -33.44 -4.88 8.55
C PHE A 264 -34.69 -3.99 8.51
N ILE A 265 -34.73 -3.01 7.60
CA ILE A 265 -35.87 -2.10 7.42
C ILE A 265 -37.09 -2.90 6.94
N GLU A 266 -36.96 -3.75 5.92
CA GLU A 266 -38.05 -4.58 5.39
C GLU A 266 -38.68 -5.47 6.48
N ARG A 267 -37.85 -6.08 7.31
CA ARG A 267 -38.34 -6.92 8.43
C ARG A 267 -39.08 -6.11 9.51
N THR A 268 -38.71 -4.86 9.70
CA THR A 268 -39.30 -4.00 10.75
C THR A 268 -40.58 -3.33 10.26
N THR A 269 -40.67 -3.02 8.96
CA THR A 269 -41.82 -2.30 8.37
C THR A 269 -42.85 -3.24 7.73
N GLY A 270 -42.53 -4.51 7.54
CA GLY A 270 -43.44 -5.48 6.87
C GLY A 270 -43.65 -5.20 5.38
N VAL A 271 -42.94 -4.23 4.81
CA VAL A 271 -43.01 -3.87 3.38
C VAL A 271 -42.11 -4.81 2.59
N THR A 272 -42.65 -5.88 2.09
CA THR A 272 -41.95 -6.70 1.07
C THR A 272 -41.88 -5.92 -0.24
N THR A 273 -40.69 -5.56 -0.67
CA THR A 273 -40.43 -5.10 -2.04
C THR A 273 -40.75 -6.28 -2.99
N GLY A 274 -41.99 -6.30 -3.47
CA GLY A 274 -42.42 -7.30 -4.48
C GLY A 274 -41.59 -7.06 -5.73
N VAL A 275 -40.62 -7.93 -5.98
CA VAL A 275 -40.07 -8.15 -7.31
C VAL A 275 -41.20 -8.74 -8.15
N ARG A 276 -41.84 -7.91 -8.96
CA ARG A 276 -42.66 -8.32 -10.11
C ARG A 276 -41.81 -8.26 -11.37
#